data_ea99d045554e9714848b9d5cee3ccd52
#
_entry.id   ea99d045554e9714848b9d5cee3ccd52
#
_cell.length_a   1.000
_cell.length_b   1.000
_cell.length_c   1.000
_cell.angle_alpha   90.00
_cell.angle_beta   90.00
_cell.angle_gamma   90.00
#
_symmetry.space_group_name_H-M   'P 1'
#
loop_
_entity.id
_entity.type
_entity.pdbx_description
1 polymer ?
#
loop_
_entity_poly.entity_id
_entity_poly.type
_entity_poly.pdbx_seq_one_letter_code
_entity_poly.pdbx_strand_id
1 'polypeptide(L)'
;MAVSYPFSSKISHFVPPKQWASMRIARDLEKETGTKIIHFEKGDYQGPDFYTPDHVLAATIQALKDGYVRYDPGPGLPELREAIAAETSKFGRKTKPEEVIVTAGAKHALTMSLLTFLEEGDEVIFPNPGYPPDEVWAKYVRANIKHVPLTKPDWQFDLEKLESMITPKTKLLIINTPQRPNGHLVENPEAIAEMCFRHPNLMVISDEIFSHVTFDKPHKTIAAVPGMEDRTIVIDTFSKTYAMTGWRIGWAVAPVPVIDKLSIFLQDSITNVAAFIQKAAYAAMSGPQDWTVEKTALLKKKRDRMVAGLNSVPGVKCDSPDGAFYAFADITGTGYTSQEYTDKLVESAGVAVVAGTAFGSQGEGYIRVTYACSDEDIDEGVSRMKEANLVK
;
A
#
# COMPACT_ATOMS: atom_id res chain seq x y z
N MET A 1 -2.59 -39.93 19.86
CA MET A 1 -2.25 -38.64 20.52
C MET A 1 -2.00 -37.60 19.45
N ALA A 2 -2.63 -36.46 19.52
CA ALA A 2 -2.33 -35.36 18.58
C ALA A 2 -0.90 -34.86 18.82
N VAL A 3 -0.13 -34.69 17.74
CA VAL A 3 1.23 -34.13 17.83
C VAL A 3 1.15 -32.68 18.21
N SER A 4 1.82 -32.31 19.31
CA SER A 4 1.97 -30.88 19.71
C SER A 4 3.23 -30.34 19.06
N TYR A 5 3.10 -29.22 18.33
CA TYR A 5 4.23 -28.54 17.68
C TYR A 5 4.72 -27.38 18.56
N PRO A 6 6.02 -27.32 18.90
CA PRO A 6 6.59 -26.27 19.76
C PRO A 6 6.85 -24.97 18.95
N PHE A 7 5.79 -24.33 18.49
CA PHE A 7 5.92 -23.07 17.76
C PHE A 7 6.51 -21.96 18.62
N SER A 8 7.31 -21.10 18.01
CA SER A 8 7.76 -19.86 18.64
C SER A 8 6.57 -18.99 19.02
N SER A 9 6.58 -18.41 20.24
CA SER A 9 5.55 -17.47 20.66
C SER A 9 5.44 -16.24 19.77
N LYS A 10 6.52 -15.86 19.08
CA LYS A 10 6.53 -14.74 18.15
C LYS A 10 5.64 -14.96 16.92
N ILE A 11 5.40 -16.23 16.51
CA ILE A 11 4.54 -16.51 15.36
C ILE A 11 3.06 -16.15 15.60
N SER A 12 2.63 -16.04 16.86
CA SER A 12 1.27 -15.64 17.21
C SER A 12 0.92 -14.20 16.78
N HIS A 13 1.93 -13.37 16.49
CA HIS A 13 1.72 -12.03 15.92
C HIS A 13 1.30 -12.06 14.43
N PHE A 14 1.55 -13.18 13.73
CA PHE A 14 1.18 -13.38 12.34
C PHE A 14 -0.25 -13.94 12.26
N VAL A 15 -1.22 -13.05 12.35
CA VAL A 15 -2.63 -13.39 12.18
C VAL A 15 -3.08 -13.02 10.76
N PRO A 16 -4.04 -13.76 10.17
CA PRO A 16 -4.61 -13.38 8.88
C PRO A 16 -5.14 -11.95 8.94
N PRO A 17 -4.79 -11.08 7.98
CA PRO A 17 -5.32 -9.73 7.93
C PRO A 17 -6.85 -9.72 7.96
N LYS A 18 -7.47 -8.83 8.75
CA LYS A 18 -8.93 -8.73 8.87
C LYS A 18 -9.63 -8.55 7.53
N GLN A 19 -9.01 -7.83 6.61
CA GLN A 19 -9.51 -7.68 5.23
C GLN A 19 -9.67 -9.00 4.47
N TRP A 20 -8.96 -10.07 4.85
CA TRP A 20 -9.13 -11.40 4.26
C TRP A 20 -10.35 -12.16 4.80
N ALA A 21 -10.88 -11.72 5.94
CA ALA A 21 -12.10 -12.32 6.48
C ALA A 21 -13.28 -12.08 5.53
N SER A 22 -13.47 -10.85 5.05
CA SER A 22 -14.52 -10.52 4.06
C SER A 22 -14.36 -11.32 2.76
N MET A 23 -13.11 -11.46 2.26
CA MET A 23 -12.83 -12.30 1.08
C MET A 23 -13.23 -13.77 1.29
N ARG A 24 -12.97 -14.31 2.49
CA ARG A 24 -13.32 -15.70 2.80
C ARG A 24 -14.84 -15.88 2.86
N ILE A 25 -15.54 -15.00 3.57
CA ILE A 25 -17.00 -15.04 3.67
C ILE A 25 -17.62 -14.94 2.27
N ALA A 26 -17.15 -14.03 1.43
CA ALA A 26 -17.64 -13.88 0.06
C ALA A 26 -17.46 -15.17 -0.76
N ARG A 27 -16.27 -15.79 -0.72
CA ARG A 27 -15.99 -17.04 -1.43
C ARG A 27 -16.84 -18.22 -0.93
N ASP A 28 -16.99 -18.32 0.39
CA ASP A 28 -17.79 -19.39 0.99
C ASP A 28 -19.26 -19.24 0.56
N LEU A 29 -19.78 -18.02 0.56
CA LEU A 29 -21.15 -17.72 0.10
C LEU A 29 -21.33 -18.01 -1.39
N GLU A 30 -20.39 -17.60 -2.26
CA GLU A 30 -20.43 -17.94 -3.70
C GLU A 30 -20.48 -19.44 -3.93
N LYS A 31 -19.65 -20.19 -3.17
CA LYS A 31 -19.58 -21.64 -3.29
C LYS A 31 -20.84 -22.35 -2.81
N GLU A 32 -21.45 -21.85 -1.74
CA GLU A 32 -22.65 -22.44 -1.13
C GLU A 32 -23.93 -22.11 -1.90
N THR A 33 -24.06 -20.87 -2.40
CA THR A 33 -25.29 -20.39 -3.01
C THR A 33 -25.27 -20.36 -4.53
N GLY A 34 -24.07 -20.38 -5.17
CA GLY A 34 -23.88 -20.12 -6.60
C GLY A 34 -24.15 -18.66 -7.01
N THR A 35 -24.38 -17.76 -6.06
CA THR A 35 -24.67 -16.36 -6.35
C THR A 35 -23.36 -15.61 -6.63
N LYS A 36 -23.32 -14.85 -7.74
CA LYS A 36 -22.17 -13.97 -8.05
C LYS A 36 -22.06 -12.87 -6.98
N ILE A 37 -20.93 -12.83 -6.28
CA ILE A 37 -20.57 -11.74 -5.36
C ILE A 37 -19.79 -10.67 -6.13
N ILE A 38 -20.08 -9.41 -5.85
CA ILE A 38 -19.30 -8.27 -6.34
C ILE A 38 -18.17 -8.00 -5.34
N HIS A 39 -16.91 -8.06 -5.83
CA HIS A 39 -15.71 -8.03 -5.00
C HIS A 39 -15.08 -6.64 -4.97
N PHE A 40 -15.47 -5.78 -4.04
CA PHE A 40 -14.84 -4.48 -3.80
C PHE A 40 -13.81 -4.52 -2.66
N GLU A 41 -13.63 -5.66 -1.99
CA GLU A 41 -12.67 -5.83 -0.90
C GLU A 41 -11.24 -6.09 -1.38
N LYS A 42 -11.04 -6.44 -2.64
CA LYS A 42 -9.71 -6.83 -3.16
C LYS A 42 -8.75 -5.65 -3.24
N GLY A 43 -7.51 -5.88 -2.84
CA GLY A 43 -6.42 -4.91 -2.94
C GLY A 43 -5.58 -5.08 -4.21
N ASP A 44 -6.21 -5.48 -5.30
CA ASP A 44 -5.56 -5.80 -6.57
C ASP A 44 -6.41 -5.33 -7.74
N TYR A 45 -5.78 -5.25 -8.91
CA TYR A 45 -6.47 -5.00 -10.17
C TYR A 45 -7.37 -6.17 -10.55
N GLN A 46 -8.57 -5.85 -11.04
CA GLN A 46 -9.57 -6.84 -11.45
C GLN A 46 -10.07 -6.50 -12.85
N GLY A 47 -10.39 -7.55 -13.62
CA GLY A 47 -10.93 -7.40 -14.96
C GLY A 47 -9.86 -7.24 -16.05
N PRO A 48 -10.30 -7.21 -17.33
CA PRO A 48 -9.42 -7.24 -18.48
C PRO A 48 -8.69 -5.92 -18.75
N ASP A 49 -9.15 -4.81 -18.15
CA ASP A 49 -8.58 -3.47 -18.38
C ASP A 49 -7.18 -3.30 -17.77
N PHE A 50 -6.81 -4.18 -16.84
CA PHE A 50 -5.58 -4.07 -16.08
C PHE A 50 -4.69 -5.29 -16.28
N TYR A 51 -3.69 -5.15 -17.12
CA TYR A 51 -2.73 -6.19 -17.47
C TYR A 51 -1.30 -5.67 -17.46
N THR A 52 -0.35 -6.58 -17.33
CA THR A 52 1.08 -6.23 -17.53
C THR A 52 1.31 -5.91 -19.01
N PRO A 53 1.92 -4.77 -19.38
CA PRO A 53 2.14 -4.40 -20.77
C PRO A 53 2.92 -5.45 -21.58
N ASP A 54 2.56 -5.63 -22.86
CA ASP A 54 3.14 -6.67 -23.73
C ASP A 54 4.66 -6.57 -23.87
N HIS A 55 5.21 -5.35 -23.91
CA HIS A 55 6.66 -5.17 -23.99
C HIS A 55 7.40 -5.69 -22.75
N VAL A 56 6.74 -5.66 -21.59
CA VAL A 56 7.28 -6.21 -20.33
C VAL A 56 7.27 -7.74 -20.38
N LEU A 57 6.18 -8.33 -20.89
CA LEU A 57 6.08 -9.78 -21.09
C LEU A 57 7.14 -10.26 -22.09
N ALA A 58 7.29 -9.56 -23.21
CA ALA A 58 8.30 -9.88 -24.23
C ALA A 58 9.73 -9.81 -23.67
N ALA A 59 10.05 -8.76 -22.90
CA ALA A 59 11.35 -8.61 -22.25
C ALA A 59 11.62 -9.73 -21.24
N THR A 60 10.60 -10.20 -20.53
CA THR A 60 10.72 -11.32 -19.59
C THR A 60 11.07 -12.61 -20.30
N ILE A 61 10.35 -12.93 -21.38
CA ILE A 61 10.59 -14.12 -22.19
C ILE A 61 12.00 -14.08 -22.79
N GLN A 62 12.42 -12.90 -23.27
CA GLN A 62 13.77 -12.73 -23.81
C GLN A 62 14.84 -12.91 -22.74
N ALA A 63 14.65 -12.33 -21.55
CA ALA A 63 15.58 -12.48 -20.43
C ALA A 63 15.77 -13.95 -20.00
N LEU A 64 14.68 -14.73 -20.00
CA LEU A 64 14.75 -16.18 -19.74
C LEU A 64 15.57 -16.91 -20.82
N LYS A 65 15.38 -16.58 -22.10
CA LYS A 65 16.16 -17.15 -23.22
C LYS A 65 17.64 -16.76 -23.16
N ASP A 66 17.94 -15.55 -22.72
CA ASP A 66 19.30 -15.02 -22.56
C ASP A 66 20.03 -15.55 -21.33
N GLY A 67 19.35 -16.39 -20.51
CA GLY A 67 19.96 -17.07 -19.37
C GLY A 67 20.03 -16.24 -18.08
N TYR A 68 19.19 -15.20 -17.92
CA TYR A 68 19.04 -14.46 -16.64
C TYR A 68 18.30 -15.27 -15.56
N VAL A 69 18.78 -16.50 -15.33
CA VAL A 69 18.19 -17.48 -14.39
C VAL A 69 19.14 -17.85 -13.25
N ARG A 70 20.25 -17.15 -13.12
CA ARG A 70 21.27 -17.40 -12.11
C ARG A 70 21.20 -16.35 -11.01
N TYR A 71 21.94 -16.57 -9.94
CA TYR A 71 22.15 -15.56 -8.92
C TYR A 71 22.81 -14.32 -9.51
N ASP A 72 22.27 -13.19 -9.12
CA ASP A 72 22.81 -11.89 -9.43
C ASP A 72 22.96 -11.14 -8.11
N PRO A 73 24.15 -11.21 -7.49
CA PRO A 73 24.38 -10.69 -6.15
C PRO A 73 24.25 -9.17 -6.09
N GLY A 74 23.87 -8.70 -4.91
CA GLY A 74 23.84 -7.29 -4.60
C GLY A 74 22.42 -6.68 -4.62
N PRO A 75 22.37 -5.36 -4.58
CA PRO A 75 21.13 -4.62 -4.40
C PRO A 75 20.24 -4.55 -5.66
N GLY A 76 20.60 -5.22 -6.74
CA GLY A 76 19.88 -5.29 -8.00
C GLY A 76 20.72 -4.95 -9.22
N LEU A 77 20.19 -5.25 -10.42
CA LEU A 77 20.85 -4.98 -11.69
C LEU A 77 21.17 -3.50 -11.84
N PRO A 78 22.40 -3.14 -12.27
CA PRO A 78 22.83 -1.74 -12.39
C PRO A 78 21.87 -0.87 -13.21
N GLU A 79 21.46 -1.34 -14.39
CA GLU A 79 20.55 -0.61 -15.27
C GLU A 79 19.17 -0.38 -14.66
N LEU A 80 18.67 -1.33 -13.85
CA LEU A 80 17.41 -1.15 -13.14
C LEU A 80 17.54 -0.13 -12.01
N ARG A 81 18.65 -0.17 -11.25
CA ARG A 81 18.92 0.81 -10.19
C ARG A 81 19.08 2.22 -10.75
N GLU A 82 19.74 2.36 -11.90
CA GLU A 82 19.84 3.64 -12.63
C GLU A 82 18.46 4.16 -13.04
N ALA A 83 17.61 3.29 -13.61
CA ALA A 83 16.26 3.65 -14.00
C ALA A 83 15.41 4.07 -12.81
N ILE A 84 15.47 3.34 -11.68
CA ILE A 84 14.77 3.68 -10.45
C ILE A 84 15.28 5.02 -9.88
N ALA A 85 16.59 5.25 -9.87
CA ALA A 85 17.17 6.51 -9.40
C ALA A 85 16.69 7.70 -10.26
N ALA A 86 16.63 7.53 -11.57
CA ALA A 86 16.12 8.55 -12.49
C ALA A 86 14.62 8.81 -12.24
N GLU A 87 13.82 7.75 -12.03
CA GLU A 87 12.38 7.87 -11.77
C GLU A 87 12.09 8.57 -10.44
N THR A 88 12.74 8.16 -9.36
CA THR A 88 12.60 8.79 -8.05
C THR A 88 13.01 10.27 -8.09
N SER A 89 14.01 10.61 -8.90
CA SER A 89 14.48 11.99 -9.06
C SER A 89 13.43 12.91 -9.69
N LYS A 90 12.46 12.39 -10.45
CA LYS A 90 11.34 13.17 -11.01
C LYS A 90 10.42 13.72 -9.91
N PHE A 91 10.35 13.05 -8.76
CA PHE A 91 9.59 13.53 -7.59
C PHE A 91 10.36 14.52 -6.71
N GLY A 92 11.56 14.96 -7.13
CA GLY A 92 12.33 16.02 -6.48
C GLY A 92 13.46 15.54 -5.56
N ARG A 93 13.51 14.27 -5.17
CA ARG A 93 14.65 13.69 -4.45
C ARG A 93 15.75 13.33 -5.45
N LYS A 94 16.86 14.07 -5.45
CA LYS A 94 18.06 13.70 -6.24
C LYS A 94 18.60 12.36 -5.73
N THR A 95 18.41 11.31 -6.54
CA THR A 95 18.73 9.94 -6.18
C THR A 95 19.86 9.42 -7.05
N LYS A 96 20.81 8.72 -6.43
CA LYS A 96 21.90 8.03 -7.12
C LYS A 96 21.61 6.51 -7.13
N PRO A 97 22.18 5.77 -8.11
CA PRO A 97 22.00 4.30 -8.16
C PRO A 97 22.47 3.57 -6.89
N GLU A 98 23.47 4.10 -6.19
CA GLU A 98 23.99 3.53 -4.94
C GLU A 98 22.99 3.60 -3.79
N GLU A 99 22.01 4.50 -3.87
CA GLU A 99 20.96 4.71 -2.89
C GLU A 99 19.72 3.83 -3.16
N VAL A 100 19.78 2.91 -4.13
CA VAL A 100 18.66 2.06 -4.56
C VAL A 100 18.93 0.60 -4.23
N ILE A 101 17.91 -0.09 -3.69
CA ILE A 101 17.88 -1.55 -3.55
C ILE A 101 16.60 -2.11 -4.15
N VAL A 102 16.72 -3.13 -4.99
CA VAL A 102 15.60 -3.88 -5.58
C VAL A 102 15.15 -4.97 -4.61
N THR A 103 13.86 -5.10 -4.40
CA THR A 103 13.28 -5.98 -3.37
C THR A 103 12.17 -6.86 -3.94
N ALA A 104 11.79 -7.93 -3.22
CA ALA A 104 10.67 -8.80 -3.57
C ALA A 104 9.30 -8.12 -3.29
N GLY A 105 9.09 -6.97 -3.92
CA GLY A 105 7.96 -6.07 -3.72
C GLY A 105 8.14 -5.16 -2.50
N ALA A 106 7.31 -4.11 -2.42
CA ALA A 106 7.34 -3.11 -1.35
C ALA A 106 7.23 -3.71 0.06
N LYS A 107 6.45 -4.79 0.22
CA LYS A 107 6.33 -5.45 1.53
C LYS A 107 7.67 -5.99 2.04
N HIS A 108 8.53 -6.51 1.16
CA HIS A 108 9.87 -6.97 1.55
C HIS A 108 10.75 -5.78 1.93
N ALA A 109 10.72 -4.67 1.17
CA ALA A 109 11.41 -3.44 1.52
C ALA A 109 11.01 -2.91 2.90
N LEU A 110 9.70 -2.87 3.19
CA LEU A 110 9.18 -2.45 4.48
C LEU A 110 9.62 -3.39 5.61
N THR A 111 9.53 -4.72 5.39
CA THR A 111 9.98 -5.73 6.37
C THR A 111 11.45 -5.52 6.73
N MET A 112 12.31 -5.43 5.72
CA MET A 112 13.74 -5.21 5.93
C MET A 112 14.01 -3.90 6.67
N SER A 113 13.31 -2.82 6.30
CA SER A 113 13.48 -1.51 6.93
C SER A 113 13.06 -1.55 8.40
N LEU A 114 11.90 -2.11 8.73
CA LEU A 114 11.45 -2.23 10.12
C LEU A 114 12.42 -3.06 10.97
N LEU A 115 12.89 -4.21 10.45
CA LEU A 115 13.81 -5.10 11.17
C LEU A 115 15.24 -4.56 11.26
N THR A 116 15.62 -3.63 10.39
CA THR A 116 16.94 -2.98 10.44
C THR A 116 17.00 -1.92 11.54
N PHE A 117 15.89 -1.25 11.83
CA PHE A 117 15.86 -0.10 12.74
C PHE A 117 15.27 -0.39 14.11
N LEU A 118 14.41 -1.42 14.23
CA LEU A 118 13.64 -1.67 15.45
C LEU A 118 14.16 -2.88 16.23
N GLU A 119 14.27 -2.70 17.52
CA GLU A 119 14.48 -3.75 18.50
C GLU A 119 13.45 -3.65 19.66
N GLU A 120 13.51 -4.60 20.61
CA GLU A 120 12.58 -4.64 21.74
C GLU A 120 12.65 -3.35 22.57
N GLY A 121 11.51 -2.70 22.73
CA GLY A 121 11.37 -1.46 23.51
C GLY A 121 11.53 -0.17 22.73
N ASP A 122 12.00 -0.21 21.47
CA ASP A 122 11.95 0.94 20.57
C ASP A 122 10.50 1.32 20.24
N GLU A 123 10.30 2.54 19.75
CA GLU A 123 8.99 3.05 19.39
C GLU A 123 8.92 3.33 17.89
N VAL A 124 7.76 2.99 17.31
CA VAL A 124 7.40 3.32 15.92
C VAL A 124 6.01 3.91 15.88
N ILE A 125 5.82 4.97 15.08
CA ILE A 125 4.54 5.66 14.91
C ILE A 125 3.95 5.31 13.55
N PHE A 126 2.71 4.78 13.56
CA PHE A 126 1.90 4.51 12.37
C PHE A 126 0.70 5.44 12.30
N PRO A 127 0.23 5.81 11.10
CA PRO A 127 -1.03 6.54 10.92
C PRO A 127 -2.24 5.66 11.31
N ASN A 128 -3.32 6.28 11.75
CA ASN A 128 -4.59 5.63 12.04
C ASN A 128 -5.76 6.48 11.50
N PRO A 129 -6.50 6.02 10.47
CA PRO A 129 -6.37 4.70 9.85
C PRO A 129 -5.06 4.55 9.07
N GLY A 130 -4.59 3.31 8.94
CA GLY A 130 -3.35 2.96 8.26
C GLY A 130 -3.45 1.56 7.65
N TYR A 131 -2.31 0.92 7.40
CA TYR A 131 -2.28 -0.44 6.85
C TYR A 131 -1.71 -1.43 7.88
N PRO A 132 -2.54 -2.08 8.72
CA PRO A 132 -2.07 -2.91 9.83
C PRO A 132 -1.11 -4.06 9.48
N PRO A 133 -1.12 -4.65 8.26
CA PRO A 133 -0.11 -5.63 7.90
C PRO A 133 1.33 -5.10 7.96
N ASP A 134 1.52 -3.79 7.94
CA ASP A 134 2.85 -3.19 8.07
C ASP A 134 3.38 -3.25 9.51
N GLU A 135 2.49 -3.38 10.52
CA GLU A 135 2.85 -3.43 11.93
C GLU A 135 3.37 -4.80 12.41
N VAL A 136 3.14 -5.86 11.61
CA VAL A 136 3.41 -7.24 12.05
C VAL A 136 4.87 -7.44 12.46
N TRP A 137 5.79 -6.84 11.72
CA TRP A 137 7.21 -6.97 11.99
C TRP A 137 7.66 -6.13 13.19
N ALA A 138 7.06 -4.98 13.43
CA ALA A 138 7.27 -4.21 14.65
C ALA A 138 6.80 -5.01 15.89
N LYS A 139 5.64 -5.68 15.79
CA LYS A 139 5.15 -6.61 16.83
C LYS A 139 6.09 -7.79 17.04
N TYR A 140 6.64 -8.35 15.96
CA TYR A 140 7.58 -9.49 16.01
C TYR A 140 8.83 -9.16 16.82
N VAL A 141 9.38 -7.96 16.68
CA VAL A 141 10.56 -7.52 17.45
C VAL A 141 10.19 -6.91 18.80
N ARG A 142 8.90 -6.88 19.17
CA ARG A 142 8.37 -6.28 20.40
C ARG A 142 8.65 -4.79 20.54
N ALA A 143 8.66 -4.07 19.43
CA ALA A 143 8.66 -2.63 19.46
C ALA A 143 7.30 -2.09 19.95
N ASN A 144 7.32 -0.92 20.58
CA ASN A 144 6.14 -0.22 21.04
C ASN A 144 5.50 0.53 19.87
N ILE A 145 4.35 0.07 19.43
CA ILE A 145 3.60 0.69 18.33
C ILE A 145 2.73 1.80 18.90
N LYS A 146 2.87 2.99 18.31
CA LYS A 146 2.01 4.15 18.56
C LYS A 146 1.19 4.45 17.32
N HIS A 147 -0.07 4.84 17.48
CA HIS A 147 -0.96 5.20 16.39
C HIS A 147 -1.31 6.67 16.47
N VAL A 148 -0.90 7.45 15.47
CA VAL A 148 -1.31 8.85 15.36
C VAL A 148 -2.63 8.92 14.59
N PRO A 149 -3.70 9.48 15.19
CA PRO A 149 -4.95 9.66 14.47
C PRO A 149 -4.78 10.68 13.35
N LEU A 150 -5.30 10.35 12.18
CA LEU A 150 -5.41 11.30 11.06
C LEU A 150 -6.67 12.14 11.23
N THR A 151 -6.59 13.44 10.95
CA THR A 151 -7.68 14.39 11.10
C THR A 151 -8.61 14.38 9.89
N LYS A 152 -9.92 14.35 10.15
CA LYS A 152 -10.97 14.47 9.13
C LYS A 152 -11.22 15.95 8.79
N PRO A 153 -11.72 16.28 7.59
CA PRO A 153 -12.09 15.35 6.52
C PRO A 153 -10.90 14.87 5.65
N ASP A 154 -9.79 15.59 5.65
CA ASP A 154 -8.70 15.43 4.67
C ASP A 154 -7.69 14.36 5.05
N TRP A 155 -7.88 13.72 6.20
CA TRP A 155 -7.03 12.64 6.69
C TRP A 155 -5.55 13.04 6.82
N GLN A 156 -5.28 14.27 7.25
CA GLN A 156 -3.93 14.78 7.44
C GLN A 156 -3.40 14.48 8.85
N PHE A 157 -2.08 14.54 9.00
CA PHE A 157 -1.44 14.43 10.31
C PHE A 157 -1.74 15.68 11.14
N ASP A 158 -2.24 15.47 12.36
CA ASP A 158 -2.21 16.48 13.41
C ASP A 158 -0.76 16.57 13.93
N LEU A 159 -0.03 17.59 13.54
CA LEU A 159 1.40 17.72 13.82
C LEU A 159 1.67 17.92 15.31
N GLU A 160 0.82 18.63 16.05
CA GLU A 160 0.99 18.81 17.49
C GLU A 160 0.83 17.46 18.20
N LYS A 161 -0.20 16.71 17.83
CA LYS A 161 -0.44 15.38 18.34
C LYS A 161 0.70 14.43 17.99
N LEU A 162 1.12 14.42 16.72
CA LEU A 162 2.22 13.58 16.24
C LEU A 162 3.50 13.88 17.04
N GLU A 163 3.88 15.14 17.15
CA GLU A 163 5.09 15.55 17.87
C GLU A 163 5.03 15.17 19.35
N SER A 164 3.87 15.32 20.01
CA SER A 164 3.68 14.93 21.42
C SER A 164 3.87 13.43 21.68
N MET A 165 3.81 12.60 20.63
CA MET A 165 4.01 11.14 20.72
C MET A 165 5.48 10.73 20.56
N ILE A 166 6.35 11.64 20.08
CA ILE A 166 7.75 11.34 19.84
C ILE A 166 8.51 11.40 21.17
N THR A 167 9.31 10.38 21.43
CA THR A 167 10.21 10.30 22.58
C THR A 167 11.62 9.94 22.12
N PRO A 168 12.64 9.97 22.99
CA PRO A 168 14.00 9.50 22.65
C PRO A 168 14.07 8.04 22.16
N LYS A 169 13.04 7.23 22.41
CA LYS A 169 12.92 5.85 21.93
C LYS A 169 12.26 5.72 20.56
N THR A 170 11.66 6.79 20.06
CA THR A 170 10.99 6.76 18.75
C THR A 170 12.02 6.74 17.64
N LYS A 171 12.09 5.64 16.92
CA LYS A 171 13.04 5.39 15.83
C LYS A 171 12.44 5.68 14.46
N LEU A 172 11.15 5.35 14.27
CA LEU A 172 10.51 5.38 12.97
C LEU A 172 9.16 6.10 13.01
N LEU A 173 8.94 6.93 11.99
CA LEU A 173 7.62 7.43 11.59
C LEU A 173 7.26 6.80 10.24
N ILE A 174 6.09 6.19 10.14
CA ILE A 174 5.57 5.64 8.89
C ILE A 174 4.63 6.65 8.26
N ILE A 175 4.92 7.01 7.01
CA ILE A 175 4.05 7.83 6.15
C ILE A 175 3.61 6.96 4.99
N ASN A 176 2.34 7.01 4.61
CA ASN A 176 1.84 6.36 3.41
C ASN A 176 1.16 7.42 2.53
N THR A 177 1.61 7.59 1.30
CA THR A 177 1.10 8.63 0.39
C THR A 177 1.20 8.21 -1.08
N PRO A 178 0.08 8.15 -1.84
CA PRO A 178 -1.33 8.22 -1.40
C PRO A 178 -1.68 7.21 -0.32
N GLN A 179 -2.48 7.63 0.65
CA GLN A 179 -2.77 6.86 1.85
C GLN A 179 -3.64 5.62 1.59
N ARG A 180 -3.42 4.59 2.35
CA ARG A 180 -4.33 3.46 2.52
C ARG A 180 -5.00 3.56 3.90
N PRO A 181 -6.34 3.49 3.98
CA PRO A 181 -7.30 3.06 2.97
C PRO A 181 -7.98 4.17 2.16
N ASN A 182 -7.73 5.45 2.44
CA ASN A 182 -8.57 6.57 2.01
C ASN A 182 -8.18 7.18 0.65
N GLY A 183 -6.96 6.94 0.15
CA GLY A 183 -6.47 7.46 -1.12
C GLY A 183 -6.07 8.94 -1.14
N HIS A 184 -6.08 9.65 0.00
CA HIS A 184 -5.64 11.02 0.08
C HIS A 184 -4.11 11.16 0.06
N LEU A 185 -3.62 12.27 -0.45
CA LEU A 185 -2.20 12.63 -0.39
C LEU A 185 -1.86 13.26 0.96
N VAL A 186 -0.64 13.07 1.41
CA VAL A 186 -0.06 13.90 2.47
C VAL A 186 0.30 15.25 1.87
N GLU A 187 -0.39 16.32 2.29
CA GLU A 187 -0.31 17.62 1.61
C GLU A 187 0.85 18.50 2.09
N ASN A 188 1.30 18.34 3.34
CA ASN A 188 2.28 19.21 3.99
C ASN A 188 3.56 18.45 4.39
N PRO A 189 4.31 17.85 3.44
CA PRO A 189 5.54 17.15 3.76
C PRO A 189 6.61 18.07 4.38
N GLU A 190 6.61 19.36 4.03
CA GLU A 190 7.52 20.37 4.59
C GLU A 190 7.32 20.55 6.11
N ALA A 191 6.08 20.65 6.55
CA ALA A 191 5.78 20.82 7.98
C ALA A 191 6.12 19.53 8.79
N ILE A 192 5.91 18.35 8.20
CA ILE A 192 6.35 17.09 8.81
C ILE A 192 7.88 17.05 8.88
N ALA A 193 8.59 17.51 7.84
CA ALA A 193 10.04 17.57 7.82
C ALA A 193 10.59 18.51 8.91
N GLU A 194 10.02 19.71 9.07
CA GLU A 194 10.39 20.65 10.13
C GLU A 194 10.26 20.01 11.53
N MET A 195 9.19 19.25 11.76
CA MET A 195 9.04 18.48 12.99
C MET A 195 10.16 17.42 13.11
N CYS A 196 10.42 16.64 12.04
CA CYS A 196 11.46 15.61 12.05
C CYS A 196 12.85 16.19 12.35
N PHE A 197 13.16 17.40 11.92
CA PHE A 197 14.46 18.05 12.19
C PHE A 197 14.69 18.35 13.68
N ARG A 198 13.63 18.51 14.46
CA ARG A 198 13.74 18.66 15.93
C ARG A 198 14.06 17.33 16.65
N HIS A 199 13.93 16.19 15.92
CA HIS A 199 14.16 14.85 16.46
C HIS A 199 15.24 14.11 15.65
N PRO A 200 16.55 14.30 15.99
CA PRO A 200 17.67 13.86 15.16
C PRO A 200 17.75 12.33 14.95
N ASN A 201 17.18 11.54 15.86
CA ASN A 201 17.19 10.07 15.79
C ASN A 201 15.99 9.49 15.04
N LEU A 202 15.03 10.33 14.64
CA LEU A 202 13.83 9.89 13.94
C LEU A 202 14.11 9.70 12.47
N MET A 203 13.89 8.49 11.96
CA MET A 203 13.87 8.16 10.55
C MET A 203 12.44 8.08 10.05
N VAL A 204 12.23 8.35 8.77
CA VAL A 204 10.92 8.23 8.12
C VAL A 204 10.95 7.06 7.13
N ILE A 205 9.94 6.20 7.16
CA ILE A 205 9.63 5.29 6.06
C ILE A 205 8.44 5.89 5.31
N SER A 206 8.67 6.28 4.07
CA SER A 206 7.63 6.80 3.17
C SER A 206 7.21 5.70 2.21
N ASP A 207 6.04 5.09 2.46
CA ASP A 207 5.43 4.09 1.59
C ASP A 207 4.66 4.82 0.48
N GLU A 208 5.25 4.84 -0.71
CA GLU A 208 4.80 5.60 -1.87
C GLU A 208 4.33 4.70 -3.03
N ILE A 209 3.84 3.49 -2.73
CA ILE A 209 3.48 2.47 -3.73
C ILE A 209 2.39 2.90 -4.72
N PHE A 210 1.74 4.03 -4.49
CA PHE A 210 0.77 4.65 -5.38
C PHE A 210 1.25 5.98 -5.96
N SER A 211 2.54 6.31 -5.89
CA SER A 211 3.12 7.56 -6.36
C SER A 211 2.71 7.94 -7.79
N HIS A 212 2.57 6.95 -8.67
CA HIS A 212 2.15 7.11 -10.08
C HIS A 212 0.64 6.94 -10.31
N VAL A 213 -0.14 6.74 -9.25
CA VAL A 213 -1.59 6.61 -9.32
C VAL A 213 -2.21 7.77 -8.54
N THR A 214 -1.99 8.97 -9.06
CA THR A 214 -2.57 10.22 -8.57
C THR A 214 -3.36 10.90 -9.69
N PHE A 215 -4.38 11.68 -9.35
CA PHE A 215 -5.33 12.18 -10.33
C PHE A 215 -5.24 13.68 -10.54
N ASP A 216 -5.78 14.46 -9.61
CA ASP A 216 -5.94 15.91 -9.78
C ASP A 216 -4.79 16.70 -9.14
N LYS A 217 -4.04 16.07 -8.24
CA LYS A 217 -2.88 16.65 -7.55
C LYS A 217 -1.64 15.78 -7.81
N PRO A 218 -0.45 16.37 -8.01
CA PRO A 218 0.79 15.59 -8.13
C PRO A 218 1.18 14.97 -6.79
N HIS A 219 1.80 13.79 -6.85
CA HIS A 219 2.45 13.20 -5.69
C HIS A 219 3.60 14.09 -5.20
N LYS A 220 3.73 14.20 -3.87
CA LYS A 220 4.85 14.85 -3.21
C LYS A 220 5.50 13.86 -2.24
N THR A 221 6.81 13.68 -2.36
CA THR A 221 7.57 12.88 -1.41
C THR A 221 8.20 13.76 -0.34
N ILE A 222 8.16 13.33 0.92
CA ILE A 222 8.87 14.02 2.00
C ILE A 222 10.39 13.98 1.78
N ALA A 223 10.89 12.98 1.07
CA ALA A 223 12.31 12.83 0.74
C ALA A 223 12.85 13.92 -0.20
N ALA A 224 11.97 14.72 -0.84
CA ALA A 224 12.35 15.87 -1.65
C ALA A 224 12.59 17.15 -0.83
N VAL A 225 12.16 17.18 0.43
CA VAL A 225 12.42 18.31 1.32
C VAL A 225 13.91 18.29 1.70
N PRO A 226 14.67 19.39 1.48
CA PRO A 226 16.10 19.42 1.73
C PRO A 226 16.48 18.95 3.14
N GLY A 227 17.38 17.97 3.24
CA GLY A 227 17.81 17.34 4.49
C GLY A 227 16.98 16.11 4.90
N MET A 228 15.83 15.87 4.27
CA MET A 228 15.05 14.65 4.50
C MET A 228 15.56 13.46 3.69
N GLU A 229 16.31 13.67 2.62
CA GLU A 229 16.98 12.62 1.85
C GLU A 229 17.88 11.74 2.71
N ASP A 230 18.50 12.31 3.75
CA ASP A 230 19.42 11.61 4.66
C ASP A 230 18.73 10.83 5.78
N ARG A 231 17.40 10.96 5.91
CA ARG A 231 16.61 10.31 6.98
C ARG A 231 15.31 9.69 6.51
N THR A 232 15.14 9.53 5.20
CA THR A 232 13.94 8.92 4.63
C THR A 232 14.29 7.67 3.83
N ILE A 233 13.53 6.61 4.09
CA ILE A 233 13.49 5.40 3.27
C ILE A 233 12.21 5.50 2.44
N VAL A 234 12.34 5.77 1.16
CA VAL A 234 11.22 5.74 0.21
C VAL A 234 11.03 4.31 -0.26
N ILE A 235 9.80 3.80 -0.20
CA ILE A 235 9.44 2.46 -0.66
C ILE A 235 8.41 2.57 -1.78
N ASP A 236 8.68 1.93 -2.90
CA ASP A 236 7.74 1.88 -4.02
C ASP A 236 7.78 0.51 -4.73
N THR A 237 6.95 0.31 -5.76
CA THR A 237 6.75 -1.00 -6.38
C THR A 237 6.24 -0.91 -7.81
N PHE A 238 6.61 -1.89 -8.63
CA PHE A 238 6.03 -2.08 -9.96
C PHE A 238 4.58 -2.59 -9.91
N SER A 239 4.15 -3.11 -8.76
CA SER A 239 2.84 -3.74 -8.57
C SER A 239 1.67 -2.86 -8.98
N LYS A 240 1.71 -1.56 -8.61
CA LYS A 240 0.57 -0.65 -8.79
C LYS A 240 0.71 0.22 -10.04
N THR A 241 1.93 0.60 -10.36
CA THR A 241 2.21 1.40 -11.56
C THR A 241 2.04 0.58 -12.84
N TYR A 242 2.51 -0.66 -12.87
CA TYR A 242 2.56 -1.49 -14.07
C TYR A 242 1.68 -2.75 -14.02
N ALA A 243 0.71 -2.82 -13.09
CA ALA A 243 -0.14 -4.01 -12.86
C ALA A 243 0.67 -5.31 -12.67
N MET A 244 1.79 -5.22 -11.95
CA MET A 244 2.74 -6.32 -11.73
C MET A 244 2.66 -6.88 -10.30
N THR A 245 1.48 -7.04 -9.73
CA THR A 245 1.29 -7.47 -8.34
C THR A 245 1.85 -8.88 -8.08
N GLY A 246 1.64 -9.80 -9.01
CA GLY A 246 2.12 -11.18 -8.96
C GLY A 246 3.62 -11.35 -9.25
N TRP A 247 4.29 -10.36 -9.82
CA TRP A 247 5.71 -10.41 -10.19
C TRP A 247 6.65 -10.30 -8.99
N ARG A 248 6.16 -9.78 -7.88
CA ARG A 248 6.89 -9.61 -6.63
C ARG A 248 8.17 -8.79 -6.78
N ILE A 249 8.06 -7.58 -7.33
CA ILE A 249 9.18 -6.66 -7.50
C ILE A 249 8.84 -5.24 -7.04
N GLY A 250 9.76 -4.61 -6.35
CA GLY A 250 9.71 -3.25 -5.84
C GLY A 250 11.10 -2.77 -5.47
N TRP A 251 11.19 -1.64 -4.79
CA TRP A 251 12.48 -1.07 -4.39
C TRP A 251 12.36 -0.24 -3.13
N ALA A 252 13.51 0.03 -2.53
CA ALA A 252 13.67 1.12 -1.58
C ALA A 252 14.77 2.07 -2.05
N VAL A 253 14.60 3.36 -1.71
CA VAL A 253 15.61 4.41 -1.88
C VAL A 253 15.93 4.98 -0.51
N ALA A 254 17.20 4.97 -0.12
CA ALA A 254 17.65 5.42 1.19
C ALA A 254 19.12 5.87 1.13
N PRO A 255 19.67 6.53 2.17
CA PRO A 255 21.10 6.79 2.25
C PRO A 255 21.95 5.53 2.11
N VAL A 256 23.11 5.64 1.47
CA VAL A 256 24.00 4.49 1.19
C VAL A 256 24.27 3.60 2.42
N PRO A 257 24.54 4.13 3.63
CA PRO A 257 24.74 3.28 4.81
C PRO A 257 23.52 2.43 5.19
N VAL A 258 22.30 2.90 4.87
CA VAL A 258 21.06 2.15 5.06
C VAL A 258 20.93 1.07 3.99
N ILE A 259 21.22 1.41 2.71
CA ILE A 259 21.20 0.44 1.60
C ILE A 259 22.19 -0.70 1.85
N ASP A 260 23.36 -0.43 2.39
CA ASP A 260 24.35 -1.45 2.73
C ASP A 260 23.79 -2.48 3.73
N LYS A 261 23.06 -2.02 4.77
CA LYS A 261 22.41 -2.91 5.73
C LYS A 261 21.25 -3.68 5.12
N LEU A 262 20.41 -3.01 4.34
CA LEU A 262 19.31 -3.67 3.62
C LEU A 262 19.84 -4.70 2.62
N SER A 263 20.99 -4.47 1.99
CA SER A 263 21.61 -5.40 1.04
C SER A 263 22.08 -6.70 1.72
N ILE A 264 22.67 -6.59 2.92
CA ILE A 264 23.02 -7.77 3.72
C ILE A 264 21.76 -8.54 4.09
N PHE A 265 20.71 -7.83 4.56
CA PHE A 265 19.43 -8.46 4.91
C PHE A 265 18.78 -9.16 3.70
N LEU A 266 18.80 -8.51 2.53
CA LEU A 266 18.29 -9.09 1.28
C LEU A 266 19.02 -10.39 0.96
N GLN A 267 20.35 -10.38 1.01
CA GLN A 267 21.20 -11.53 0.73
C GLN A 267 20.90 -12.71 1.67
N ASP A 268 20.75 -12.44 2.96
CA ASP A 268 20.50 -13.49 3.96
C ASP A 268 19.03 -14.00 3.93
N SER A 269 18.09 -13.19 3.43
CA SER A 269 16.67 -13.58 3.39
C SER A 269 16.27 -14.32 2.11
N ILE A 270 16.67 -13.82 0.93
CA ILE A 270 16.26 -14.38 -0.37
C ILE A 270 17.39 -14.43 -1.40
N THR A 271 18.61 -14.06 -1.03
CA THR A 271 19.80 -13.90 -1.89
C THR A 271 19.66 -12.70 -2.83
N ASN A 272 18.70 -12.71 -3.75
CA ASN A 272 18.40 -11.62 -4.69
C ASN A 272 16.99 -11.79 -5.28
N VAL A 273 16.45 -10.73 -5.86
CA VAL A 273 15.27 -10.82 -6.73
C VAL A 273 15.69 -11.45 -8.06
N ALA A 274 14.88 -12.36 -8.60
CA ALA A 274 15.20 -13.08 -9.83
C ALA A 274 15.57 -12.12 -10.98
N ALA A 275 16.72 -12.37 -11.61
CA ALA A 275 17.28 -11.45 -12.61
C ALA A 275 16.36 -11.22 -13.82
N PHE A 276 15.64 -12.25 -14.29
CA PHE A 276 14.66 -12.10 -15.38
C PHE A 276 13.49 -11.21 -15.00
N ILE A 277 13.08 -11.18 -13.70
CA ILE A 277 12.04 -10.24 -13.20
C ILE A 277 12.59 -8.82 -13.16
N GLN A 278 13.86 -8.64 -12.79
CA GLN A 278 14.50 -7.33 -12.82
C GLN A 278 14.62 -6.78 -14.24
N LYS A 279 14.91 -7.63 -15.24
CA LYS A 279 14.89 -7.25 -16.66
C LYS A 279 13.49 -6.81 -17.13
N ALA A 280 12.45 -7.52 -16.69
CA ALA A 280 11.06 -7.12 -16.91
C ALA A 280 10.75 -5.74 -16.31
N ALA A 281 11.18 -5.51 -15.08
CA ALA A 281 11.00 -4.25 -14.38
C ALA A 281 11.75 -3.09 -15.05
N TYR A 282 12.97 -3.35 -15.51
CA TYR A 282 13.72 -2.39 -16.32
C TYR A 282 12.96 -2.03 -17.61
N ALA A 283 12.45 -3.03 -18.33
CA ALA A 283 11.66 -2.80 -19.54
C ALA A 283 10.35 -2.02 -19.24
N ALA A 284 9.69 -2.29 -18.11
CA ALA A 284 8.52 -1.55 -17.69
C ALA A 284 8.82 -0.06 -17.46
N MET A 285 9.94 0.25 -16.83
CA MET A 285 10.31 1.63 -16.47
C MET A 285 10.95 2.41 -17.62
N SER A 286 11.77 1.74 -18.45
CA SER A 286 12.49 2.35 -19.59
C SER A 286 11.72 2.34 -20.90
N GLY A 287 10.67 1.53 -21.00
CA GLY A 287 9.84 1.37 -22.18
C GLY A 287 8.76 2.45 -22.31
N PRO A 288 7.83 2.28 -23.26
CA PRO A 288 6.70 3.19 -23.46
C PRO A 288 5.85 3.34 -22.20
N GLN A 289 5.47 4.58 -21.85
CA GLN A 289 4.67 4.90 -20.66
C GLN A 289 3.19 5.22 -20.97
N ASP A 290 2.78 5.18 -22.24
CA ASP A 290 1.41 5.48 -22.65
C ASP A 290 0.38 4.68 -21.86
N TRP A 291 0.64 3.37 -21.67
CA TRP A 291 -0.23 2.48 -20.90
C TRP A 291 -0.41 2.96 -19.44
N THR A 292 0.63 3.45 -18.79
CA THR A 292 0.53 3.93 -17.39
C THR A 292 -0.32 5.20 -17.30
N VAL A 293 -0.20 6.09 -18.29
CA VAL A 293 -1.00 7.30 -18.43
C VAL A 293 -2.47 6.95 -18.67
N GLU A 294 -2.74 6.07 -19.65
CA GLU A 294 -4.09 5.62 -20.00
C GLU A 294 -4.75 4.90 -18.81
N LYS A 295 -4.02 4.00 -18.15
CA LYS A 295 -4.50 3.29 -16.96
C LYS A 295 -4.88 4.26 -15.83
N THR A 296 -4.04 5.27 -15.57
CA THR A 296 -4.31 6.26 -14.51
C THR A 296 -5.53 7.12 -14.86
N ALA A 297 -5.68 7.51 -16.13
CA ALA A 297 -6.86 8.20 -16.60
C ALA A 297 -8.13 7.35 -16.51
N LEU A 298 -8.04 6.04 -16.80
CA LEU A 298 -9.13 5.10 -16.61
C LEU A 298 -9.51 4.96 -15.14
N LEU A 299 -8.52 4.81 -14.24
CA LEU A 299 -8.76 4.74 -12.80
C LEU A 299 -9.45 6.01 -12.27
N LYS A 300 -9.09 7.18 -12.79
CA LYS A 300 -9.79 8.44 -12.46
C LYS A 300 -11.27 8.38 -12.82
N LYS A 301 -11.62 7.91 -14.02
CA LYS A 301 -13.02 7.74 -14.45
C LYS A 301 -13.76 6.75 -13.55
N LYS A 302 -13.13 5.62 -13.23
CA LYS A 302 -13.70 4.60 -12.34
C LYS A 302 -13.87 5.13 -10.90
N ARG A 303 -12.92 5.95 -10.39
CA ARG A 303 -13.06 6.69 -9.13
C ARG A 303 -14.31 7.56 -9.13
N ASP A 304 -14.45 8.41 -10.14
CA ASP A 304 -15.56 9.35 -10.24
C ASP A 304 -16.91 8.61 -10.27
N ARG A 305 -16.98 7.52 -11.03
CA ARG A 305 -18.14 6.63 -11.12
C ARG A 305 -18.45 5.99 -9.75
N MET A 306 -17.47 5.42 -9.10
CA MET A 306 -17.63 4.79 -7.78
C MET A 306 -18.08 5.80 -6.72
N VAL A 307 -17.43 6.96 -6.64
CA VAL A 307 -17.77 8.03 -5.68
C VAL A 307 -19.19 8.54 -5.90
N ALA A 308 -19.57 8.82 -7.15
CA ALA A 308 -20.95 9.21 -7.47
C ALA A 308 -21.95 8.12 -7.10
N GLY A 309 -21.61 6.86 -7.38
CA GLY A 309 -22.41 5.69 -6.99
C GLY A 309 -22.61 5.60 -5.48
N LEU A 310 -21.52 5.61 -4.70
CA LEU A 310 -21.57 5.53 -3.24
C LEU A 310 -22.40 6.66 -2.62
N ASN A 311 -22.23 7.89 -3.11
CA ASN A 311 -23.01 9.04 -2.64
C ASN A 311 -24.51 8.97 -2.98
N SER A 312 -24.92 8.03 -3.81
CA SER A 312 -26.32 7.77 -4.11
C SER A 312 -26.93 6.64 -3.27
N VAL A 313 -26.12 5.96 -2.45
CA VAL A 313 -26.59 4.94 -1.49
C VAL A 313 -27.10 5.63 -0.22
N PRO A 314 -28.31 5.31 0.26
CA PRO A 314 -28.83 5.91 1.48
C PRO A 314 -27.91 5.76 2.69
N GLY A 315 -27.62 6.87 3.38
CA GLY A 315 -26.78 6.88 4.58
C GLY A 315 -25.27 6.79 4.33
N VAL A 316 -24.82 6.73 3.07
CA VAL A 316 -23.41 6.64 2.69
C VAL A 316 -22.92 7.98 2.11
N LYS A 317 -21.71 8.40 2.49
CA LYS A 317 -21.01 9.56 1.94
C LYS A 317 -19.57 9.19 1.60
N CYS A 318 -19.07 9.68 0.49
CA CYS A 318 -17.72 9.41 0.04
C CYS A 318 -17.09 10.65 -0.59
N ASP A 319 -15.96 11.09 -0.04
CA ASP A 319 -15.12 12.11 -0.65
C ASP A 319 -14.28 11.49 -1.76
N SER A 320 -13.88 12.31 -2.75
CA SER A 320 -13.05 11.85 -3.85
C SER A 320 -11.60 11.66 -3.38
N PRO A 321 -11.02 10.46 -3.48
CA PRO A 321 -9.61 10.27 -3.19
C PRO A 321 -8.72 10.96 -4.22
N ASP A 322 -7.55 11.46 -3.78
CA ASP A 322 -6.56 12.10 -4.64
C ASP A 322 -5.78 11.10 -5.50
N GLY A 323 -5.73 9.83 -5.07
CA GLY A 323 -4.95 8.77 -5.73
C GLY A 323 -5.30 7.37 -5.26
N ALA A 324 -4.41 6.41 -5.50
CA ALA A 324 -4.60 4.98 -5.29
C ALA A 324 -5.74 4.42 -6.16
N PHE A 325 -6.40 3.36 -5.71
CA PHE A 325 -7.60 2.81 -6.34
C PHE A 325 -8.66 2.36 -5.31
N TYR A 326 -8.67 3.05 -4.18
CA TYR A 326 -9.62 2.84 -3.09
C TYR A 326 -10.44 4.08 -2.81
N ALA A 327 -11.71 3.88 -2.45
CA ALA A 327 -12.54 4.87 -1.82
C ALA A 327 -12.86 4.43 -0.38
N PHE A 328 -12.91 5.39 0.54
CA PHE A 328 -13.16 5.15 1.97
C PHE A 328 -14.43 5.90 2.36
N ALA A 329 -15.56 5.18 2.28
CA ALA A 329 -16.88 5.76 2.40
C ALA A 329 -17.34 5.79 3.86
N ASP A 330 -17.85 6.93 4.29
CA ASP A 330 -18.55 7.14 5.56
C ASP A 330 -19.92 6.50 5.50
N ILE A 331 -20.22 5.60 6.42
CA ILE A 331 -21.47 4.89 6.57
C ILE A 331 -22.20 5.27 7.87
N THR A 332 -21.75 6.29 8.58
CA THR A 332 -22.35 6.70 9.88
C THR A 332 -23.82 7.05 9.75
N GLY A 333 -24.23 7.56 8.58
CA GLY A 333 -25.64 7.86 8.26
C GLY A 333 -26.55 6.61 8.16
N THR A 334 -25.98 5.40 8.11
CA THR A 334 -26.73 4.15 8.10
C THR A 334 -27.11 3.66 9.50
N GLY A 335 -26.44 4.15 10.55
CA GLY A 335 -26.64 3.71 11.93
C GLY A 335 -26.00 2.35 12.28
N TYR A 336 -25.31 1.70 11.34
CA TYR A 336 -24.55 0.46 11.59
C TYR A 336 -23.10 0.73 11.94
N THR A 337 -22.48 -0.17 12.68
CA THR A 337 -21.03 -0.23 12.79
C THR A 337 -20.40 -0.70 11.48
N SER A 338 -19.11 -0.40 11.28
CA SER A 338 -18.38 -0.83 10.06
C SER A 338 -18.49 -2.33 9.80
N GLN A 339 -18.38 -3.15 10.86
CA GLN A 339 -18.45 -4.60 10.72
C GLN A 339 -19.87 -5.07 10.43
N GLU A 340 -20.87 -4.59 11.18
CA GLU A 340 -22.30 -4.95 10.94
C GLU A 340 -22.71 -4.62 9.50
N TYR A 341 -22.33 -3.43 9.02
CA TYR A 341 -22.67 -3.01 7.66
C TYR A 341 -22.03 -3.91 6.61
N THR A 342 -20.73 -4.21 6.79
CA THR A 342 -19.97 -5.10 5.88
C THR A 342 -20.58 -6.50 5.81
N ASP A 343 -20.92 -7.10 6.97
CA ASP A 343 -21.49 -8.44 7.03
C ASP A 343 -22.87 -8.47 6.36
N LYS A 344 -23.74 -7.50 6.69
CA LYS A 344 -25.08 -7.38 6.07
C LYS A 344 -24.99 -7.16 4.55
N LEU A 345 -24.04 -6.39 4.10
CA LEU A 345 -23.89 -6.10 2.67
C LEU A 345 -23.54 -7.35 1.87
N VAL A 346 -22.66 -8.20 2.40
CA VAL A 346 -22.34 -9.50 1.76
C VAL A 346 -23.57 -10.42 1.78
N GLU A 347 -24.25 -10.53 2.92
CA GLU A 347 -25.37 -11.45 3.10
C GLU A 347 -26.61 -11.07 2.29
N SER A 348 -26.98 -9.77 2.27
CA SER A 348 -28.24 -9.31 1.68
C SER A 348 -28.11 -8.78 0.25
N ALA A 349 -26.93 -8.25 -0.12
CA ALA A 349 -26.68 -7.64 -1.42
C ALA A 349 -25.67 -8.40 -2.29
N GLY A 350 -24.94 -9.35 -1.72
CA GLY A 350 -23.87 -10.03 -2.43
C GLY A 350 -22.75 -9.07 -2.85
N VAL A 351 -22.43 -8.07 -2.00
CA VAL A 351 -21.35 -7.11 -2.24
C VAL A 351 -20.33 -7.20 -1.11
N ALA A 352 -19.11 -7.58 -1.42
CA ALA A 352 -18.03 -7.67 -0.47
C ALA A 352 -17.22 -6.37 -0.42
N VAL A 353 -17.05 -5.83 0.78
CA VAL A 353 -16.26 -4.63 1.07
C VAL A 353 -15.34 -4.90 2.27
N VAL A 354 -14.50 -3.96 2.66
CA VAL A 354 -13.69 -4.09 3.88
C VAL A 354 -14.18 -3.11 4.93
N ALA A 355 -14.49 -3.63 6.13
CA ALA A 355 -14.82 -2.77 7.27
C ALA A 355 -13.65 -1.82 7.59
N GLY A 356 -13.96 -0.55 7.82
CA GLY A 356 -12.93 0.46 8.08
C GLY A 356 -12.09 0.16 9.32
N THR A 357 -12.66 -0.53 10.32
CA THR A 357 -11.93 -1.01 11.50
C THR A 357 -10.79 -1.99 11.20
N ALA A 358 -10.76 -2.57 10.00
CA ALA A 358 -9.61 -3.36 9.53
C ALA A 358 -8.35 -2.51 9.30
N PHE A 359 -8.49 -1.18 9.30
CA PHE A 359 -7.40 -0.21 9.11
C PHE A 359 -7.07 0.59 10.37
N GLY A 360 -7.63 0.22 11.49
CA GLY A 360 -7.43 0.89 12.78
C GLY A 360 -8.72 1.45 13.37
N SER A 361 -8.65 1.93 14.62
CA SER A 361 -9.83 2.38 15.36
C SER A 361 -10.52 3.62 14.76
N GLN A 362 -9.75 4.49 14.09
CA GLN A 362 -10.31 5.68 13.41
C GLN A 362 -11.06 5.34 12.12
N GLY A 363 -11.00 4.08 11.70
CA GLY A 363 -11.80 3.57 10.57
C GLY A 363 -13.21 3.15 10.94
N GLU A 364 -13.61 3.21 12.23
CA GLU A 364 -15.00 2.95 12.61
C GLU A 364 -15.96 3.97 11.98
N GLY A 365 -17.11 3.48 11.49
CA GLY A 365 -18.06 4.28 10.70
C GLY A 365 -17.70 4.40 9.22
N TYR A 366 -16.70 3.63 8.74
CA TYR A 366 -16.26 3.63 7.33
C TYR A 366 -16.21 2.23 6.75
N ILE A 367 -16.28 2.17 5.41
CA ILE A 367 -15.95 1.00 4.60
C ILE A 367 -14.93 1.38 3.54
N ARG A 368 -14.02 0.44 3.18
CA ARG A 368 -13.15 0.58 2.02
C ARG A 368 -13.67 -0.23 0.85
N VAL A 369 -13.77 0.39 -0.31
CA VAL A 369 -14.06 -0.24 -1.60
C VAL A 369 -12.94 0.00 -2.59
N THR A 370 -12.68 -0.95 -3.50
CA THR A 370 -11.81 -0.73 -4.66
C THR A 370 -12.66 -0.34 -5.87
N TYR A 371 -12.11 0.53 -6.72
CA TYR A 371 -12.66 0.82 -8.04
C TYR A 371 -11.76 0.32 -9.18
N ALA A 372 -10.74 -0.49 -8.86
CA ALA A 372 -9.90 -1.16 -9.85
C ALA A 372 -10.55 -2.45 -10.36
N CYS A 373 -11.80 -2.36 -10.81
CA CYS A 373 -12.61 -3.45 -11.36
C CYS A 373 -13.33 -3.00 -12.64
N SER A 374 -14.18 -3.85 -13.23
CA SER A 374 -14.96 -3.49 -14.42
C SER A 374 -16.00 -2.40 -14.10
N ASP A 375 -16.42 -1.65 -15.11
CA ASP A 375 -17.47 -0.65 -14.97
C ASP A 375 -18.80 -1.32 -14.62
N GLU A 376 -19.05 -2.51 -15.18
CA GLU A 376 -20.22 -3.35 -14.91
C GLU A 376 -20.27 -3.76 -13.43
N ASP A 377 -19.14 -4.18 -12.83
CA ASP A 377 -19.12 -4.53 -11.41
C ASP A 377 -19.34 -3.30 -10.52
N ILE A 378 -18.84 -2.11 -10.90
CA ILE A 378 -19.10 -0.87 -10.16
C ILE A 378 -20.61 -0.57 -10.17
N ASP A 379 -21.25 -0.58 -11.34
CA ASP A 379 -22.67 -0.24 -11.48
C ASP A 379 -23.56 -1.24 -10.75
N GLU A 380 -23.31 -2.54 -10.98
CA GLU A 380 -24.06 -3.62 -10.36
C GLU A 380 -23.91 -3.60 -8.83
N GLY A 381 -22.66 -3.45 -8.33
CA GLY A 381 -22.42 -3.41 -6.89
C GLY A 381 -23.12 -2.22 -6.23
N VAL A 382 -23.04 -1.04 -6.83
CA VAL A 382 -23.75 0.16 -6.33
C VAL A 382 -25.27 -0.02 -6.40
N SER A 383 -25.81 -0.61 -7.48
CA SER A 383 -27.26 -0.90 -7.57
C SER A 383 -27.72 -1.81 -6.44
N ARG A 384 -27.00 -2.90 -6.21
CA ARG A 384 -27.30 -3.83 -5.10
C ARG A 384 -27.21 -3.17 -3.73
N MET A 385 -26.23 -2.29 -3.50
CA MET A 385 -26.13 -1.52 -2.26
C MET A 385 -27.31 -0.60 -2.03
N LYS A 386 -27.83 0.04 -3.09
CA LYS A 386 -29.03 0.89 -3.01
C LYS A 386 -30.28 0.07 -2.73
N GLU A 387 -30.48 -1.05 -3.43
CA GLU A 387 -31.64 -1.93 -3.30
C GLU A 387 -31.71 -2.57 -1.91
N ALA A 388 -30.54 -2.93 -1.34
CA ALA A 388 -30.48 -3.44 0.02
C ALA A 388 -30.92 -2.43 1.07
N ASN A 389 -30.81 -1.13 0.79
CA ASN A 389 -31.24 0.01 1.62
C ASN A 389 -30.97 -0.17 3.11
N LEU A 390 -29.69 -0.47 3.43
CA LEU A 390 -29.25 -0.76 4.79
C LEU A 390 -29.15 0.55 5.60
N VAL A 391 -30.27 0.96 6.19
CA VAL A 391 -30.36 2.08 7.14
C VAL A 391 -31.22 1.60 8.33
N LYS A 392 -30.74 1.87 9.59
CA LYS A 392 -31.49 1.55 10.83
C LYS A 392 -32.55 2.58 11.12
#